data_7d01f3c25462373315fe22910f472b7d
#
_entry.id   7d01f3c25462373315fe22910f472b7d
#
_cell.length_a   1.000
_cell.length_b   1.000
_cell.length_c   1.000
_cell.angle_alpha   90.00
_cell.angle_beta   90.00
_cell.angle_gamma   90.00
#
_symmetry.space_group_name_H-M   'P 1'
#
loop_
_entity.id
_entity.type
_entity.pdbx_description
1 polymer ?
#
loop_
_entity_poly.entity_id
_entity_poly.type
_entity_poly.pdbx_seq_one_letter_code
_entity_poly.pdbx_strand_id
1 'polypeptide(L)'
;MDLYNRLKKALEDKIKEYNLSGQNISIRCKILSASEAIGKPSDEDYPIIKGKEVMVEAVFKGAKGQAFTEEFENTDYSVEDLLKISLNSNKKRASFIAALNAIFRHLKLCDKTVHCKDNEPKECACGLSDIGRGYNNILLIGYQPRFLEALIADHNVRVLDMDNDNIGSKRFGILIESPDITKDAVKWSDLIFATGSTIVNGTIDNFINKNKPVTFYGVTISAAAKILNLKTYCYCGH
;
A
#
# COMPACT_ATOMS: atom_id res chain seq x y z
N MET A 1 13.13 2.45 18.03
CA MET A 1 13.13 1.20 17.22
C MET A 1 12.61 1.60 15.85
N ASP A 2 13.37 1.32 14.81
CA ASP A 2 12.99 1.55 13.42
C ASP A 2 11.67 0.83 13.08
N LEU A 3 10.89 1.39 12.17
CA LEU A 3 9.56 0.89 11.79
C LEU A 3 9.61 -0.59 11.37
N TYR A 4 10.55 -0.97 10.52
CA TYR A 4 10.67 -2.34 10.05
C TYR A 4 11.08 -3.33 11.16
N ASN A 5 11.88 -2.89 12.11
CA ASN A 5 12.19 -3.70 13.29
C ASN A 5 10.95 -3.94 14.17
N ARG A 6 10.02 -2.98 14.24
CA ARG A 6 8.73 -3.20 14.92
C ARG A 6 7.89 -4.26 14.20
N LEU A 7 7.85 -4.24 12.86
CA LEU A 7 7.14 -5.25 12.07
C LEU A 7 7.75 -6.64 12.25
N LYS A 8 9.08 -6.75 12.21
CA LYS A 8 9.79 -8.01 12.45
C LYS A 8 9.53 -8.54 13.86
N LYS A 9 9.57 -7.67 14.85
CA LYS A 9 9.28 -8.06 16.24
C LYS A 9 7.85 -8.58 16.39
N ALA A 10 6.87 -7.90 15.81
CA ALA A 10 5.49 -8.35 15.82
C ALA A 10 5.32 -9.71 15.12
N LEU A 11 6.01 -9.92 13.99
CA LEU A 11 6.01 -11.22 13.31
C LEU A 11 6.64 -12.31 14.19
N GLU A 12 7.79 -12.04 14.82
CA GLU A 12 8.46 -12.97 15.74
C GLU A 12 7.52 -13.39 16.88
N ASP A 13 6.81 -12.43 17.48
CA ASP A 13 5.87 -12.69 18.55
C ASP A 13 4.72 -13.59 18.08
N LYS A 14 4.20 -13.36 16.85
CA LYS A 14 3.15 -14.19 16.26
C LYS A 14 3.66 -15.61 15.88
N ILE A 15 4.90 -15.73 15.42
CA ILE A 15 5.52 -17.05 15.19
C ILE A 15 5.52 -17.89 16.47
N LYS A 16 5.88 -17.28 17.60
CA LYS A 16 5.90 -17.96 18.91
C LYS A 16 4.49 -18.26 19.40
N GLU A 17 3.59 -17.28 19.36
CA GLU A 17 2.20 -17.38 19.86
C GLU A 17 1.42 -18.49 19.16
N TYR A 18 1.60 -18.64 17.84
CA TYR A 18 0.83 -19.56 16.99
C TYR A 18 1.63 -20.81 16.57
N ASN A 19 2.82 -21.05 17.11
CA ASN A 19 3.68 -22.19 16.81
C ASN A 19 3.93 -22.35 15.30
N LEU A 20 4.33 -21.28 14.62
CA LEU A 20 4.58 -21.27 13.19
C LEU A 20 5.99 -21.66 12.81
N SER A 21 6.87 -21.99 13.77
CA SER A 21 8.26 -22.37 13.54
C SER A 21 8.36 -23.60 12.64
N GLY A 22 9.36 -23.59 11.74
CA GLY A 22 9.59 -24.66 10.78
C GLY A 22 8.62 -24.72 9.61
N GLN A 23 7.70 -23.75 9.50
CA GLN A 23 6.74 -23.69 8.40
C GLN A 23 7.29 -22.87 7.24
N ASN A 24 6.95 -23.29 6.02
CA ASN A 24 7.31 -22.58 4.81
C ASN A 24 6.21 -21.64 4.36
N ILE A 25 6.60 -20.47 3.89
CA ILE A 25 5.76 -19.55 3.16
C ILE A 25 6.29 -19.43 1.74
N SER A 26 5.45 -19.75 0.78
CA SER A 26 5.76 -19.56 -0.63
C SER A 26 5.45 -18.11 -0.98
N ILE A 27 6.50 -17.34 -1.15
CA ILE A 27 6.39 -15.97 -1.68
C ILE A 27 6.59 -16.09 -3.17
N ARG A 28 5.52 -16.37 -3.86
CA ARG A 28 5.50 -16.27 -5.31
C ARG A 28 5.37 -14.80 -5.65
N CYS A 29 6.50 -14.19 -5.96
CA CYS A 29 6.49 -12.97 -6.74
C CYS A 29 5.99 -13.34 -8.14
N LYS A 30 4.75 -13.71 -8.28
CA LYS A 30 4.13 -13.72 -9.58
C LYS A 30 3.96 -12.25 -9.93
N ILE A 31 4.62 -11.81 -11.01
CA ILE A 31 4.12 -10.66 -11.74
C ILE A 31 2.70 -11.05 -12.10
N LEU A 32 1.75 -10.54 -11.35
CA LEU A 32 0.39 -10.61 -11.80
C LEU A 32 0.35 -9.73 -13.06
N SER A 33 -0.05 -10.30 -14.19
CA SER A 33 -0.46 -9.45 -15.32
C SER A 33 -1.48 -8.43 -14.79
N ALA A 34 -1.62 -7.29 -15.42
CA ALA A 34 -2.61 -6.30 -14.99
C ALA A 34 -3.98 -6.95 -14.79
N SER A 35 -4.38 -7.87 -15.68
CA SER A 35 -5.65 -8.60 -15.57
C SER A 35 -5.73 -9.56 -14.36
N GLU A 36 -4.62 -10.16 -13.95
CA GLU A 36 -4.60 -11.00 -12.74
C GLU A 36 -4.65 -10.16 -11.47
N ALA A 37 -4.02 -8.98 -11.48
CA ALA A 37 -3.92 -8.08 -10.34
C ALA A 37 -5.21 -7.29 -10.09
N ILE A 38 -5.77 -6.67 -11.14
CA ILE A 38 -6.90 -5.74 -11.05
C ILE A 38 -8.09 -6.12 -11.95
N GLY A 39 -8.07 -7.31 -12.57
CA GLY A 39 -9.16 -7.76 -13.45
C GLY A 39 -9.19 -7.00 -14.78
N LYS A 40 -10.38 -6.64 -15.23
CA LYS A 40 -10.64 -5.86 -16.45
C LYS A 40 -11.44 -4.61 -16.09
N PRO A 41 -10.81 -3.58 -15.50
CA PRO A 41 -11.49 -2.34 -15.22
C PRO A 41 -11.98 -1.66 -16.51
N SER A 42 -13.06 -0.90 -16.41
CA SER A 42 -13.56 -0.10 -17.53
C SER A 42 -12.63 1.05 -17.91
N ASP A 43 -11.78 1.48 -17.00
CA ASP A 43 -10.83 2.57 -17.18
C ASP A 43 -9.41 2.01 -17.39
N GLU A 44 -8.68 2.51 -18.42
CA GLU A 44 -7.34 2.04 -18.78
C GLU A 44 -6.20 2.91 -18.23
N ASP A 45 -6.52 3.90 -17.40
CA ASP A 45 -5.56 4.89 -16.93
C ASP A 45 -4.79 4.48 -15.65
N TYR A 46 -5.01 3.26 -15.13
CA TYR A 46 -4.31 2.75 -13.96
C TYR A 46 -2.82 2.48 -14.22
N PRO A 47 -1.91 2.86 -13.28
CA PRO A 47 -0.46 2.66 -13.42
C PRO A 47 -0.06 1.21 -13.71
N ILE A 48 -0.71 0.24 -13.08
CA ILE A 48 -0.43 -1.19 -13.29
C ILE A 48 -0.74 -1.66 -14.71
N ILE A 49 -1.76 -1.08 -15.39
CA ILE A 49 -2.07 -1.39 -16.79
C ILE A 49 -0.93 -0.89 -17.70
N LYS A 50 -0.29 0.21 -17.32
CA LYS A 50 0.84 0.79 -18.05
C LYS A 50 2.17 0.06 -17.78
N GLY A 51 2.15 -1.03 -17.00
CA GLY A 51 3.33 -1.87 -16.74
C GLY A 51 4.40 -1.24 -15.84
N LYS A 52 4.06 -0.16 -15.10
CA LYS A 52 4.98 0.56 -14.23
C LYS A 52 5.00 0.06 -12.79
N GLU A 53 3.96 -0.62 -12.40
CA GLU A 53 3.85 -1.29 -11.11
C GLU A 53 3.60 -2.78 -11.32
N VAL A 54 4.11 -3.57 -10.41
CA VAL A 54 3.85 -5.01 -10.33
C VAL A 54 3.28 -5.33 -8.96
N MET A 55 2.57 -6.43 -8.86
CA MET A 55 2.04 -6.91 -7.60
C MET A 55 2.75 -8.19 -7.20
N VAL A 56 3.33 -8.17 -6.01
CA VAL A 56 3.87 -9.36 -5.35
C VAL A 56 2.75 -10.04 -4.58
N GLU A 57 2.57 -11.34 -4.76
CA GLU A 57 1.64 -12.15 -3.97
C GLU A 57 2.40 -13.20 -3.17
N ALA A 58 2.22 -13.21 -1.86
CA ALA A 58 2.65 -14.28 -0.99
C ALA A 58 1.47 -15.19 -0.64
N VAL A 59 1.75 -16.50 -0.51
CA VAL A 59 0.75 -17.49 -0.12
C VAL A 59 1.25 -18.24 1.11
N PHE A 60 0.50 -18.17 2.20
CA PHE A 60 0.77 -18.90 3.43
C PHE A 60 -0.45 -19.73 3.83
N LYS A 61 -0.33 -21.07 3.77
CA LYS A 61 -1.42 -22.00 4.10
C LYS A 61 -2.75 -21.64 3.39
N GLY A 62 -2.67 -21.24 2.12
CA GLY A 62 -3.82 -20.84 1.31
C GLY A 62 -4.28 -19.39 1.47
N ALA A 63 -3.84 -18.70 2.52
CA ALA A 63 -4.09 -17.26 2.66
C ALA A 63 -3.14 -16.45 1.79
N LYS A 64 -3.66 -15.41 1.14
CA LYS A 64 -2.93 -14.55 0.22
C LYS A 64 -2.67 -13.19 0.84
N GLY A 65 -1.47 -12.66 0.60
CA GLY A 65 -1.11 -11.29 0.94
C GLY A 65 -0.40 -10.63 -0.24
N GLN A 66 -0.78 -9.41 -0.56
CA GLN A 66 -0.25 -8.70 -1.72
C GLN A 66 0.44 -7.41 -1.32
N ALA A 67 1.40 -6.99 -2.14
CA ALA A 67 2.08 -5.72 -2.04
C ALA A 67 2.43 -5.18 -3.43
N PHE A 68 2.19 -3.90 -3.67
CA PHE A 68 2.65 -3.22 -4.87
C PHE A 68 4.14 -2.85 -4.76
N THR A 69 4.85 -2.97 -5.89
CA THR A 69 6.28 -2.62 -6.02
C THR A 69 6.64 -2.37 -7.48
N GLU A 70 7.77 -1.72 -7.71
CA GLU A 70 8.42 -1.60 -9.02
C GLU A 70 9.43 -2.72 -9.25
N GLU A 71 9.97 -3.31 -8.15
CA GLU A 71 10.98 -4.36 -8.18
C GLU A 71 10.47 -5.61 -7.46
N PHE A 72 10.81 -6.78 -7.97
CA PHE A 72 10.43 -8.05 -7.36
C PHE A 72 11.51 -9.12 -7.53
N GLU A 73 11.35 -10.18 -6.74
CA GLU A 73 12.14 -11.39 -6.88
C GLU A 73 11.27 -12.58 -6.45
N ASN A 74 11.31 -13.66 -7.26
CA ASN A 74 10.65 -14.91 -6.91
C ASN A 74 11.48 -15.63 -5.87
N THR A 75 10.94 -15.90 -4.71
CA THR A 75 11.66 -16.54 -3.62
C THR A 75 10.69 -17.26 -2.69
N ASP A 76 11.08 -18.46 -2.26
CA ASP A 76 10.43 -19.14 -1.15
C ASP A 76 11.26 -18.89 0.12
N TYR A 77 10.58 -18.64 1.23
CA TYR A 77 11.18 -18.43 2.53
C TYR A 77 10.58 -19.38 3.56
N SER A 78 11.36 -19.77 4.54
CA SER A 78 10.80 -20.20 5.82
C SER A 78 10.27 -18.97 6.58
N VAL A 79 9.39 -19.20 7.54
CA VAL A 79 8.87 -18.09 8.36
C VAL A 79 10.00 -17.41 9.15
N GLU A 80 11.01 -18.19 9.56
CA GLU A 80 12.20 -17.68 10.25
C GLU A 80 13.11 -16.86 9.33
N ASP A 81 13.20 -17.22 8.03
CA ASP A 81 14.01 -16.46 7.09
C ASP A 81 13.46 -15.06 6.85
N LEU A 82 12.14 -14.87 6.96
CA LEU A 82 11.53 -13.55 6.90
C LEU A 82 12.07 -12.60 7.98
N LEU A 83 12.40 -13.12 9.17
CA LEU A 83 12.98 -12.31 10.24
C LEU A 83 14.40 -11.84 9.92
N LYS A 84 15.13 -12.62 9.11
CA LYS A 84 16.53 -12.36 8.75
C LYS A 84 16.70 -11.49 7.50
N ILE A 85 15.64 -11.34 6.68
CA ILE A 85 15.71 -10.53 5.46
C ILE A 85 16.20 -9.12 5.78
N SER A 86 17.21 -8.65 5.05
CA SER A 86 17.60 -7.24 5.07
C SER A 86 16.59 -6.42 4.25
N LEU A 87 15.88 -5.49 4.89
CA LEU A 87 14.82 -4.68 4.27
C LEU A 87 15.38 -3.40 3.62
N ASN A 88 16.49 -3.51 2.92
CA ASN A 88 17.26 -2.40 2.34
C ASN A 88 16.93 -2.10 0.86
N SER A 89 16.04 -2.87 0.24
CA SER A 89 15.57 -2.62 -1.14
C SER A 89 14.06 -2.79 -1.25
N ASN A 90 13.46 -2.18 -2.29
CA ASN A 90 12.02 -2.26 -2.54
C ASN A 90 11.56 -3.70 -2.70
N LYS A 91 12.29 -4.53 -3.47
CA LYS A 91 11.96 -5.95 -3.66
C LYS A 91 11.94 -6.75 -2.36
N LYS A 92 12.92 -6.54 -1.47
CA LYS A 92 12.97 -7.24 -0.17
C LYS A 92 11.86 -6.78 0.76
N ARG A 93 11.56 -5.48 0.78
CA ARG A 93 10.42 -4.94 1.52
C ARG A 93 9.10 -5.46 0.97
N ALA A 94 8.92 -5.48 -0.36
CA ALA A 94 7.70 -5.99 -0.99
C ALA A 94 7.44 -7.46 -0.63
N SER A 95 8.46 -8.32 -0.75
CA SER A 95 8.36 -9.73 -0.36
C SER A 95 8.00 -9.90 1.12
N PHE A 96 8.67 -9.16 2.00
CA PHE A 96 8.38 -9.20 3.44
C PHE A 96 6.96 -8.72 3.76
N ILE A 97 6.50 -7.62 3.17
CA ILE A 97 5.17 -7.04 3.40
C ILE A 97 4.08 -7.96 2.85
N ALA A 98 4.25 -8.52 1.65
CA ALA A 98 3.29 -9.50 1.11
C ALA A 98 3.20 -10.74 2.01
N ALA A 99 4.34 -11.26 2.48
CA ALA A 99 4.38 -12.39 3.42
C ALA A 99 3.71 -12.06 4.76
N LEU A 100 3.97 -10.89 5.31
CA LEU A 100 3.36 -10.41 6.55
C LEU A 100 1.83 -10.33 6.39
N ASN A 101 1.34 -9.78 5.28
CA ASN A 101 -0.09 -9.72 4.95
C ASN A 101 -0.70 -11.13 4.87
N ALA A 102 -0.03 -12.10 4.21
CA ALA A 102 -0.51 -13.48 4.09
C ALA A 102 -0.58 -14.19 5.46
N ILE A 103 0.46 -14.04 6.29
CA ILE A 103 0.49 -14.65 7.63
C ILE A 103 -0.60 -14.03 8.52
N PHE A 104 -0.72 -12.70 8.57
CA PHE A 104 -1.72 -12.02 9.39
C PHE A 104 -3.15 -12.35 8.93
N ARG A 105 -3.37 -12.51 7.61
CA ARG A 105 -4.66 -12.99 7.09
C ARG A 105 -4.96 -14.41 7.54
N HIS A 106 -4.00 -15.34 7.44
CA HIS A 106 -4.14 -16.72 7.91
C HIS A 106 -4.53 -16.77 9.39
N LEU A 107 -3.91 -15.90 10.20
CA LEU A 107 -4.18 -15.78 11.64
C LEU A 107 -5.47 -14.99 11.94
N LYS A 108 -6.20 -14.51 10.92
CA LYS A 108 -7.41 -13.68 11.05
C LYS A 108 -7.18 -12.37 11.82
N LEU A 109 -5.97 -11.83 11.74
CA LEU A 109 -5.59 -10.56 12.36
C LEU A 109 -5.83 -9.36 11.43
N CYS A 110 -5.91 -9.61 10.11
CA CYS A 110 -6.36 -8.65 9.10
C CYS A 110 -7.08 -9.40 7.97
N ASP A 111 -7.92 -8.71 7.22
CA ASP A 111 -8.79 -9.28 6.18
C ASP A 111 -8.53 -8.73 4.78
N LYS A 112 -8.20 -7.46 4.65
CA LYS A 112 -8.06 -6.75 3.37
C LYS A 112 -6.63 -6.80 2.84
N THR A 113 -6.20 -7.99 2.38
CA THR A 113 -4.83 -8.25 1.95
C THR A 113 -4.69 -8.60 0.46
N VAL A 114 -5.82 -8.70 -0.26
CA VAL A 114 -5.89 -8.95 -1.70
C VAL A 114 -6.60 -7.79 -2.37
N HIS A 115 -6.01 -7.26 -3.44
CA HIS A 115 -6.51 -6.09 -4.15
C HIS A 115 -7.88 -6.35 -4.79
N CYS A 116 -8.69 -5.34 -4.81
CA CYS A 116 -9.97 -5.30 -5.50
C CYS A 116 -9.78 -5.39 -7.04
N LYS A 117 -10.80 -5.85 -7.75
CA LYS A 117 -10.74 -6.14 -9.19
C LYS A 117 -11.86 -5.45 -9.97
N ASP A 118 -11.71 -5.45 -11.29
CA ASP A 118 -12.72 -4.98 -12.25
C ASP A 118 -13.17 -3.54 -11.94
N ASN A 119 -14.42 -3.31 -11.61
CA ASN A 119 -14.98 -1.99 -11.30
C ASN A 119 -14.93 -1.64 -9.81
N GLU A 120 -14.50 -2.54 -8.93
CA GLU A 120 -14.41 -2.28 -7.49
C GLU A 120 -13.53 -1.08 -7.13
N PRO A 121 -12.42 -0.75 -7.83
CA PRO A 121 -11.67 0.50 -7.57
C PRO A 121 -12.51 1.77 -7.72
N LYS A 122 -13.46 1.78 -8.63
CA LYS A 122 -14.41 2.90 -8.80
C LYS A 122 -15.41 2.96 -7.65
N GLU A 123 -15.94 1.81 -7.23
CA GLU A 123 -16.81 1.70 -6.06
C GLU A 123 -16.08 2.11 -4.78
N CYS A 124 -14.79 1.73 -4.68
CA CYS A 124 -13.92 2.13 -3.58
C CYS A 124 -13.80 3.65 -3.47
N ALA A 125 -13.80 4.38 -4.58
CA ALA A 125 -13.73 5.84 -4.58
C ALA A 125 -15.01 6.51 -4.04
N CYS A 126 -16.17 5.87 -4.14
CA CYS A 126 -17.44 6.43 -3.68
C CYS A 126 -17.50 6.73 -2.17
N GLY A 127 -16.72 6.00 -1.36
CA GLY A 127 -16.65 6.21 0.10
C GLY A 127 -15.67 7.31 0.55
N LEU A 128 -14.98 7.99 -0.37
CA LEU A 128 -13.95 8.98 -0.01
C LEU A 128 -14.52 10.28 0.57
N SER A 129 -15.75 10.64 0.26
CA SER A 129 -16.43 11.81 0.83
C SER A 129 -16.45 11.77 2.37
N ASP A 130 -16.58 10.56 2.96
CA ASP A 130 -16.56 10.38 4.40
C ASP A 130 -15.14 10.54 4.98
N ILE A 131 -14.11 10.14 4.23
CA ILE A 131 -12.70 10.25 4.64
C ILE A 131 -12.27 11.72 4.66
N GLY A 132 -12.68 12.51 3.67
CA GLY A 132 -12.36 13.92 3.55
C GLY A 132 -13.17 14.85 4.46
N ARG A 133 -14.27 14.35 5.05
CA ARG A 133 -15.19 15.18 5.83
C ARG A 133 -14.49 15.94 6.95
N GLY A 134 -14.62 17.27 6.94
CA GLY A 134 -14.03 18.16 7.93
C GLY A 134 -12.60 18.62 7.62
N TYR A 135 -12.05 18.26 6.46
CA TYR A 135 -10.75 18.72 5.97
C TYR A 135 -10.91 19.53 4.69
N ASN A 136 -10.20 20.64 4.58
CA ASN A 136 -10.22 21.47 3.37
C ASN A 136 -9.11 21.10 2.38
N ASN A 137 -7.92 20.83 2.90
CA ASN A 137 -6.72 20.60 2.11
C ASN A 137 -6.25 19.13 2.27
N ILE A 138 -6.36 18.35 1.21
CA ILE A 138 -5.99 16.93 1.20
C ILE A 138 -4.74 16.74 0.37
N LEU A 139 -3.73 16.10 0.96
CA LEU A 139 -2.53 15.65 0.28
C LEU A 139 -2.68 14.18 -0.10
N LEU A 140 -2.82 13.90 -1.40
CA LEU A 140 -2.84 12.55 -1.95
C LEU A 140 -1.41 12.12 -2.30
N ILE A 141 -0.93 11.04 -1.70
CA ILE A 141 0.38 10.43 -1.97
C ILE A 141 0.18 9.18 -2.82
N GLY A 142 0.77 9.19 -4.02
CA GLY A 142 0.55 8.20 -5.08
C GLY A 142 -0.67 8.58 -5.93
N TYR A 143 -0.46 8.75 -7.24
CA TYR A 143 -1.54 9.09 -8.15
C TYR A 143 -2.48 7.90 -8.35
N GLN A 144 -3.70 8.02 -7.86
CA GLN A 144 -4.79 7.09 -8.11
C GLN A 144 -5.94 7.87 -8.76
N PRO A 145 -6.22 7.60 -10.06
CA PRO A 145 -7.15 8.45 -10.85
C PRO A 145 -8.52 8.62 -10.22
N ARG A 146 -9.15 7.53 -9.79
CA ARG A 146 -10.52 7.58 -9.22
C ARG A 146 -10.57 8.29 -7.87
N PHE A 147 -9.50 8.19 -7.08
CA PHE A 147 -9.43 8.89 -5.80
C PHE A 147 -9.23 10.39 -6.02
N LEU A 148 -8.35 10.78 -6.95
CA LEU A 148 -8.19 12.19 -7.27
C LEU A 148 -9.51 12.79 -7.77
N GLU A 149 -10.16 12.13 -8.73
CA GLU A 149 -11.45 12.58 -9.29
C GLU A 149 -12.52 12.77 -8.20
N ALA A 150 -12.61 11.83 -7.25
CA ALA A 150 -13.58 11.94 -6.16
C ALA A 150 -13.23 13.06 -5.16
N LEU A 151 -11.95 13.22 -4.82
CA LEU A 151 -11.53 14.19 -3.80
C LEU A 151 -11.64 15.65 -4.28
N ILE A 152 -11.37 15.92 -5.55
CA ILE A 152 -11.44 17.31 -6.08
C ILE A 152 -12.84 17.88 -6.16
N ALA A 153 -13.88 17.05 -6.02
CA ALA A 153 -15.26 17.51 -6.00
C ALA A 153 -15.55 18.45 -4.81
N ASP A 154 -14.96 18.17 -3.65
CA ASP A 154 -15.28 18.85 -2.40
C ASP A 154 -14.06 19.44 -1.67
N HIS A 155 -12.83 19.18 -2.16
CA HIS A 155 -11.61 19.52 -1.45
C HIS A 155 -10.55 20.19 -2.34
N ASN A 156 -9.67 20.98 -1.73
CA ASN A 156 -8.42 21.37 -2.35
C ASN A 156 -7.47 20.17 -2.28
N VAL A 157 -6.93 19.73 -3.42
CA VAL A 157 -6.08 18.54 -3.49
C VAL A 157 -4.73 18.89 -4.09
N ARG A 158 -3.68 18.42 -3.44
CA ARG A 158 -2.32 18.29 -4.00
C ARG A 158 -1.99 16.82 -4.15
N VAL A 159 -1.24 16.47 -5.18
CA VAL A 159 -0.85 15.09 -5.47
C VAL A 159 0.65 15.01 -5.59
N LEU A 160 1.28 14.11 -4.81
CA LEU A 160 2.67 13.73 -5.01
C LEU A 160 2.75 12.32 -5.60
N ASP A 161 3.58 12.15 -6.61
CA ASP A 161 3.83 10.85 -7.22
C ASP A 161 5.32 10.65 -7.48
N MET A 162 5.79 9.40 -7.50
CA MET A 162 7.18 9.04 -7.78
C MET A 162 7.41 8.70 -9.25
N ASP A 163 6.36 8.44 -10.03
CA ASP A 163 6.46 8.13 -11.44
C ASP A 163 6.77 9.40 -12.25
N ASN A 164 7.96 9.43 -12.86
CA ASN A 164 8.42 10.56 -13.68
C ASN A 164 7.49 10.90 -14.85
N ASP A 165 6.70 9.95 -15.37
CA ASP A 165 5.76 10.22 -16.45
C ASP A 165 4.48 10.91 -15.93
N ASN A 166 4.20 10.82 -14.64
CA ASN A 166 3.13 11.55 -14.01
C ASN A 166 3.56 12.94 -13.56
N ILE A 167 4.79 13.09 -13.03
CA ILE A 167 5.32 14.36 -12.51
C ILE A 167 5.29 15.45 -13.59
N GLY A 168 4.76 16.62 -13.24
CA GLY A 168 4.61 17.77 -14.15
C GLY A 168 3.38 17.69 -15.04
N SER A 169 2.69 16.56 -15.13
CA SER A 169 1.44 16.44 -15.88
C SER A 169 0.25 17.00 -15.08
N LYS A 170 -0.81 17.41 -15.79
CA LYS A 170 -2.09 17.77 -15.16
C LYS A 170 -3.10 16.65 -15.35
N ARG A 171 -3.76 16.26 -14.26
CA ARG A 171 -4.84 15.28 -14.24
C ARG A 171 -6.07 15.90 -13.56
N PHE A 172 -7.20 15.89 -14.20
CA PHE A 172 -8.42 16.56 -13.70
C PHE A 172 -8.16 18.02 -13.29
N GLY A 173 -7.25 18.72 -14.00
CA GLY A 173 -6.85 20.11 -13.69
C GLY A 173 -5.79 20.26 -12.57
N ILE A 174 -5.46 19.19 -11.84
CA ILE A 174 -4.48 19.19 -10.74
C ILE A 174 -3.11 18.82 -11.27
N LEU A 175 -2.08 19.58 -10.88
CA LEU A 175 -0.67 19.25 -11.16
C LEU A 175 -0.22 18.08 -10.30
N ILE A 176 0.40 17.07 -10.93
CA ILE A 176 1.09 16.01 -10.20
C ILE A 176 2.49 16.52 -9.88
N GLU A 177 2.80 16.58 -8.60
CA GLU A 177 4.02 17.20 -8.08
C GLU A 177 5.09 16.17 -7.72
N SER A 178 6.37 16.57 -7.76
CA SER A 178 7.52 15.74 -7.35
C SER A 178 7.53 15.50 -5.84
N PRO A 179 8.02 14.32 -5.37
CA PRO A 179 8.25 14.07 -3.95
C PRO A 179 9.25 15.02 -3.28
N ASP A 180 10.05 15.78 -4.06
CA ASP A 180 11.02 16.73 -3.52
C ASP A 180 10.39 17.81 -2.64
N ILE A 181 9.12 18.12 -2.90
CA ILE A 181 8.35 19.11 -2.14
C ILE A 181 7.52 18.51 -1.00
N THR A 182 7.76 17.26 -0.62
CA THR A 182 6.97 16.56 0.41
C THR A 182 6.80 17.37 1.69
N LYS A 183 7.85 18.03 2.18
CA LYS A 183 7.80 18.82 3.42
C LYS A 183 6.81 19.99 3.32
N ASP A 184 6.81 20.69 2.19
CA ASP A 184 5.89 21.78 1.92
C ASP A 184 4.45 21.28 1.79
N ALA A 185 4.24 20.24 1.01
CA ALA A 185 2.93 19.64 0.80
C ALA A 185 2.31 19.10 2.11
N VAL A 186 3.10 18.44 2.96
CA VAL A 186 2.66 18.00 4.30
C VAL A 186 2.28 19.19 5.17
N LYS A 187 3.06 20.28 5.17
CA LYS A 187 2.74 21.49 5.94
C LYS A 187 1.40 22.10 5.50
N TRP A 188 1.16 22.14 4.20
CA TRP A 188 -0.05 22.70 3.59
C TRP A 188 -1.31 21.90 3.91
N SER A 189 -1.23 20.57 4.02
CA SER A 189 -2.37 19.67 4.15
C SER A 189 -3.02 19.73 5.54
N ASP A 190 -4.33 19.44 5.59
CA ASP A 190 -5.08 19.13 6.80
C ASP A 190 -5.20 17.62 7.03
N LEU A 191 -5.27 16.85 5.93
CA LEU A 191 -5.28 15.39 5.89
C LEU A 191 -4.26 14.87 4.88
N ILE A 192 -3.52 13.83 5.23
CA ILE A 192 -2.69 13.07 4.30
C ILE A 192 -3.41 11.76 3.97
N PHE A 193 -3.66 11.53 2.69
CA PHE A 193 -4.23 10.29 2.17
C PHE A 193 -3.17 9.58 1.33
N ALA A 194 -2.53 8.56 1.89
CA ALA A 194 -1.29 8.00 1.35
C ALA A 194 -1.45 6.55 0.90
N THR A 195 -0.83 6.21 -0.24
CA THR A 195 -0.75 4.80 -0.67
C THR A 195 0.01 3.95 0.33
N GLY A 196 -0.49 2.74 0.58
CA GLY A 196 0.22 1.74 1.38
C GLY A 196 1.58 1.35 0.81
N SER A 197 1.83 1.59 -0.48
CA SER A 197 3.12 1.33 -1.14
C SER A 197 4.28 2.15 -0.56
N THR A 198 3.99 3.22 0.19
CA THR A 198 5.00 4.01 0.93
C THR A 198 5.82 3.16 1.90
N ILE A 199 5.27 2.05 2.41
CA ILE A 199 6.02 1.11 3.27
C ILE A 199 6.99 0.24 2.47
N VAL A 200 6.70 0.00 1.20
CA VAL A 200 7.57 -0.77 0.29
C VAL A 200 8.69 0.08 -0.26
N ASN A 201 8.40 1.31 -0.68
CA ASN A 201 9.43 2.22 -1.21
C ASN A 201 10.25 2.95 -0.12
N GLY A 202 9.91 2.74 1.17
CA GLY A 202 10.66 3.26 2.30
C GLY A 202 10.38 4.72 2.64
N THR A 203 9.31 5.31 2.11
CA THR A 203 8.97 6.74 2.32
C THR A 203 7.94 6.98 3.41
N ILE A 204 7.38 5.94 4.01
CA ILE A 204 6.29 6.04 4.99
C ILE A 204 6.59 6.98 6.17
N ASP A 205 7.87 7.04 6.62
CA ASP A 205 8.30 7.92 7.71
C ASP A 205 8.14 9.42 7.40
N ASN A 206 7.99 9.78 6.12
CA ASN A 206 7.70 11.15 5.73
C ASN A 206 6.29 11.58 6.11
N PHE A 207 5.39 10.65 6.40
CA PHE A 207 3.97 10.93 6.59
C PHE A 207 3.49 10.61 8.01
N ILE A 208 4.02 9.58 8.65
CA ILE A 208 3.66 9.24 10.03
C ILE A 208 4.34 10.19 11.04
N ASN A 209 3.73 10.36 12.22
CA ASN A 209 4.27 11.17 13.34
C ASN A 209 4.55 12.65 12.99
N LYS A 210 3.76 13.23 12.07
CA LYS A 210 3.90 14.64 11.64
C LYS A 210 2.87 15.59 12.28
N ASN A 211 2.19 15.18 13.35
CA ASN A 211 1.08 15.92 13.96
C ASN A 211 -0.05 16.25 12.95
N LYS A 212 -0.20 15.40 11.95
CA LYS A 212 -1.24 15.49 10.92
C LYS A 212 -2.02 14.19 10.89
N PRO A 213 -3.33 14.22 10.68
CA PRO A 213 -4.11 13.03 10.37
C PRO A 213 -3.58 12.37 9.10
N VAL A 214 -3.35 11.06 9.17
CA VAL A 214 -2.95 10.26 8.01
C VAL A 214 -3.89 9.07 7.90
N THR A 215 -4.38 8.82 6.69
CA THR A 215 -5.11 7.59 6.35
C THR A 215 -4.39 6.92 5.19
N PHE A 216 -4.04 5.66 5.35
CA PHE A 216 -3.38 4.88 4.30
C PHE A 216 -4.40 4.10 3.48
N TYR A 217 -4.23 4.05 2.16
CA TYR A 217 -5.11 3.28 1.29
C TYR A 217 -4.42 2.09 0.62
N GLY A 218 -5.23 1.12 0.22
CA GLY A 218 -4.80 -0.09 -0.48
C GLY A 218 -4.33 -1.20 0.45
N VAL A 219 -4.21 -2.41 -0.12
CA VAL A 219 -3.97 -3.65 0.63
C VAL A 219 -2.53 -3.84 1.10
N THR A 220 -1.58 -3.16 0.48
CA THR A 220 -0.15 -3.29 0.82
C THR A 220 0.11 -3.03 2.31
N ILE A 221 -0.57 -2.06 2.90
CA ILE A 221 -0.34 -1.63 4.30
C ILE A 221 -1.05 -2.49 5.35
N SER A 222 -1.92 -3.42 4.99
CA SER A 222 -2.92 -4.03 5.87
C SER A 222 -2.38 -4.57 7.19
N ALA A 223 -1.45 -5.53 7.16
CA ALA A 223 -0.87 -6.08 8.38
C ALA A 223 0.00 -5.05 9.12
N ALA A 224 0.78 -4.26 8.39
CA ALA A 224 1.61 -3.23 8.98
C ALA A 224 0.76 -2.16 9.70
N ALA A 225 -0.39 -1.79 9.14
CA ALA A 225 -1.31 -0.85 9.77
C ALA A 225 -1.87 -1.40 11.09
N LYS A 226 -2.19 -2.67 11.16
CA LYS A 226 -2.60 -3.31 12.43
C LYS A 226 -1.50 -3.27 13.48
N ILE A 227 -0.27 -3.59 13.09
CA ILE A 227 0.89 -3.60 14.01
C ILE A 227 1.23 -2.18 14.50
N LEU A 228 1.13 -1.20 13.61
CA LEU A 228 1.55 0.18 13.87
C LEU A 228 0.41 1.08 14.37
N ASN A 229 -0.82 0.55 14.44
CA ASN A 229 -2.05 1.28 14.78
C ASN A 229 -2.28 2.48 13.85
N LEU A 230 -2.20 2.26 12.53
CA LEU A 230 -2.43 3.27 11.51
C LEU A 230 -3.88 3.21 11.00
N LYS A 231 -4.45 4.37 10.68
CA LYS A 231 -5.76 4.46 10.03
C LYS A 231 -5.65 4.01 8.57
N THR A 232 -6.57 3.16 8.14
CA THR A 232 -6.60 2.64 6.76
C THR A 232 -7.94 2.85 6.08
N TYR A 233 -7.89 2.90 4.76
CA TYR A 233 -9.03 2.90 3.88
C TYR A 233 -8.82 1.87 2.76
N CYS A 234 -9.64 0.85 2.70
CA CYS A 234 -9.69 -0.11 1.60
C CYS A 234 -11.10 -0.74 1.62
N TYR A 235 -12.05 -0.09 0.94
CA TYR A 235 -13.47 -0.50 1.00
C TYR A 235 -13.69 -1.86 0.32
N CYS A 236 -13.19 -2.01 -0.91
CA CYS A 236 -13.40 -3.20 -1.75
C CYS A 236 -12.26 -4.25 -1.66
N GLY A 237 -11.27 -4.09 -0.80
CA GLY A 237 -10.21 -5.10 -0.61
C GLY A 237 -10.74 -6.39 0.01
N HIS A 238 -10.15 -7.53 -0.39
CA HIS A 238 -10.52 -8.88 0.05
C HIS A 238 -9.50 -9.50 0.99
#